data_b4b4435c76764200718981026fa888e0
#
_entry.id   b4b4435c76764200718981026fa888e0
#
_cell.length_a   1.000
_cell.length_b   1.000
_cell.length_c   1.000
_cell.angle_alpha   90.00
_cell.angle_beta   90.00
_cell.angle_gamma   90.00
#
_symmetry.space_group_name_H-M   'P 1'
#
loop_
_entity.id
_entity.type
_entity.pdbx_description
1 polymer ?
#
loop_
_entity_poly.entity_id
_entity_poly.type
_entity_poly.pdbx_seq_one_letter_code
_entity_poly.pdbx_strand_id
1 'polypeptide(L)'
;MDGPLAAKSGHQGTAMALAPLGHVLFSRVLKADPADPNWFDRDRFVLSAGHASILQYALLFLQGSGVEMDDLRAFRQWGSRTPGHPERGHTPGVEVTTGPLGQGLANAVGLAL
;
A
#
# COMPACT_ATOMS: atom_id res chain seq x y z
N MET A 1 -0.60 -13.17 -4.22
CA MET A 1 -0.71 -14.40 -3.40
C MET A 1 0.63 -14.91 -2.91
N ASP A 2 1.67 -14.84 -3.73
CA ASP A 2 2.98 -15.44 -3.45
C ASP A 2 3.69 -14.83 -2.23
N GLY A 3 3.56 -13.51 -2.00
CA GLY A 3 4.16 -12.84 -0.85
C GLY A 3 3.71 -13.41 0.51
N PRO A 4 2.38 -13.43 0.81
CA PRO A 4 1.88 -14.07 2.03
C PRO A 4 2.21 -15.56 2.13
N LEU A 5 2.23 -16.28 1.01
CA LEU A 5 2.60 -17.70 0.97
C LEU A 5 4.07 -17.90 1.36
N ALA A 6 4.97 -17.14 0.76
CA ALA A 6 6.40 -17.20 1.07
C ALA A 6 6.69 -16.79 2.51
N ALA A 7 6.01 -15.76 3.00
CA ALA A 7 6.13 -15.29 4.39
C ALA A 7 5.46 -16.24 5.40
N LYS A 8 4.66 -17.22 4.96
CA LYS A 8 3.80 -18.06 5.82
C LYS A 8 2.91 -17.22 6.74
N SER A 9 2.59 -16.02 6.34
CA SER A 9 1.85 -15.03 7.12
C SER A 9 1.27 -13.95 6.21
N GLY A 10 0.06 -13.49 6.48
CA GLY A 10 -0.59 -12.42 5.74
C GLY A 10 -2.10 -12.60 5.64
N HIS A 11 -2.74 -11.64 4.98
CA HIS A 11 -4.20 -11.58 4.80
C HIS A 11 -4.51 -11.57 3.30
N GLN A 12 -4.14 -12.65 2.60
CA GLN A 12 -4.29 -12.74 1.15
C GLN A 12 -5.75 -12.64 0.68
N GLY A 13 -6.69 -13.13 1.47
CA GLY A 13 -8.11 -13.08 1.12
C GLY A 13 -8.62 -11.64 0.98
N THR A 14 -8.29 -10.77 1.92
CA THR A 14 -8.66 -9.35 1.87
C THR A 14 -8.00 -8.65 0.68
N ALA A 15 -6.71 -8.89 0.47
CA ALA A 15 -5.97 -8.31 -0.66
C ALA A 15 -6.57 -8.74 -2.00
N MET A 16 -6.92 -10.00 -2.17
CA MET A 16 -7.55 -10.53 -3.38
C MET A 16 -8.95 -9.93 -3.61
N ALA A 17 -9.77 -9.85 -2.56
CA ALA A 17 -11.12 -9.30 -2.67
C ALA A 17 -11.11 -7.83 -3.09
N LEU A 18 -10.11 -7.05 -2.64
CA LEU A 18 -9.97 -5.63 -2.96
C LEU A 18 -9.15 -5.35 -4.22
N ALA A 19 -8.52 -6.36 -4.83
CA ALA A 19 -7.65 -6.17 -6.00
C ALA A 19 -8.36 -5.49 -7.19
N PRO A 20 -9.59 -5.85 -7.58
CA PRO A 20 -10.30 -5.16 -8.67
C PRO A 20 -10.54 -3.69 -8.38
N LEU A 21 -10.93 -3.34 -7.15
CA LEU A 21 -11.12 -1.96 -6.71
C LEU A 21 -9.79 -1.19 -6.74
N GLY A 22 -8.73 -1.77 -6.17
CA GLY A 22 -7.40 -1.19 -6.17
C GLY A 22 -6.88 -0.93 -7.59
N HIS A 23 -7.09 -1.89 -8.50
CA HIS A 23 -6.71 -1.71 -9.91
C HIS A 23 -7.43 -0.52 -10.54
N VAL A 24 -8.73 -0.39 -10.38
CA VAL A 24 -9.49 0.74 -10.95
C VAL A 24 -9.02 2.07 -10.36
N LEU A 25 -8.82 2.13 -9.04
CA LEU A 25 -8.34 3.34 -8.38
C LEU A 25 -6.97 3.77 -8.91
N PHE A 26 -5.99 2.88 -8.95
CA PHE A 26 -4.62 3.20 -9.35
C PHE A 26 -4.46 3.43 -10.87
N SER A 27 -5.28 2.79 -11.71
CA SER A 27 -5.15 2.90 -13.17
C SER A 27 -6.02 3.96 -13.81
N ARG A 28 -7.08 4.45 -13.14
CA ARG A 28 -8.09 5.32 -13.78
C ARG A 28 -8.51 6.53 -12.96
N VAL A 29 -8.29 6.52 -11.65
CA VAL A 29 -8.83 7.55 -10.75
C VAL A 29 -7.72 8.34 -10.09
N LEU A 30 -6.72 7.64 -9.54
CA LEU A 30 -5.66 8.25 -8.74
C LEU A 30 -4.76 9.14 -9.59
N LYS A 31 -4.68 10.42 -9.22
CA LYS A 31 -3.77 11.40 -9.80
C LYS A 31 -2.44 11.32 -9.06
N ALA A 32 -1.45 10.70 -9.68
CA ALA A 32 -0.13 10.51 -9.10
C ALA A 32 0.94 10.55 -10.19
N ASP A 33 2.14 10.98 -9.82
CA ASP A 33 3.34 10.87 -10.65
C ASP A 33 4.33 9.91 -9.97
N PRO A 34 4.57 8.72 -10.53
CA PRO A 34 5.53 7.77 -9.98
C PRO A 34 6.97 8.32 -9.91
N ALA A 35 7.33 9.26 -10.79
CA ALA A 35 8.65 9.89 -10.82
C ALA A 35 8.80 10.96 -9.73
N ASP A 36 7.69 11.55 -9.26
CA ASP A 36 7.68 12.50 -8.14
C ASP A 36 6.63 12.08 -7.08
N PRO A 37 6.96 11.11 -6.22
CA PRO A 37 6.05 10.61 -5.19
C PRO A 37 5.69 11.66 -4.13
N ASN A 38 6.37 12.80 -4.11
CA ASN A 38 6.12 13.90 -3.19
C ASN A 38 5.38 15.07 -3.85
N TRP A 39 4.98 14.93 -5.11
CA TRP A 39 4.25 15.97 -5.82
C TRP A 39 3.08 16.49 -4.98
N PHE A 40 3.03 17.82 -4.81
CA PHE A 40 2.10 18.46 -3.87
C PHE A 40 0.63 18.19 -4.21
N ASP A 41 0.25 18.27 -5.50
CA ASP A 41 -1.12 18.17 -6.00
C ASP A 41 -1.52 16.72 -6.37
N ARG A 42 -0.82 15.72 -5.82
CA ARG A 42 -1.18 14.31 -6.01
C ARG A 42 -2.34 13.92 -5.12
N ASP A 43 -3.10 12.94 -5.55
CA ASP A 43 -4.03 12.23 -4.67
C ASP A 43 -3.26 11.40 -3.62
N ARG A 44 -3.89 11.22 -2.46
CA ARG A 44 -3.29 10.46 -1.35
C ARG A 44 -4.12 9.21 -1.08
N PHE A 45 -3.52 8.07 -1.34
CA PHE A 45 -4.16 6.78 -1.07
C PHE A 45 -3.89 6.34 0.36
N VAL A 46 -4.96 6.04 1.10
CA VAL A 46 -4.88 5.52 2.46
C VAL A 46 -5.54 4.15 2.54
N LEU A 47 -4.75 3.12 2.84
CA LEU A 47 -5.26 1.78 3.08
C LEU A 47 -5.68 1.63 4.55
N SER A 48 -6.95 1.92 4.86
CA SER A 48 -7.47 1.82 6.24
C SER A 48 -7.48 0.37 6.75
N ALA A 49 -7.73 -0.61 5.88
CA ALA A 49 -7.56 -2.03 6.17
C ALA A 49 -6.07 -2.42 6.07
N GLY A 50 -5.23 -1.91 6.98
CA GLY A 50 -3.77 -2.04 6.90
C GLY A 50 -3.26 -3.48 6.84
N HIS A 51 -4.03 -4.47 7.33
CA HIS A 51 -3.73 -5.89 7.19
C HIS A 51 -3.69 -6.38 5.73
N ALA A 52 -4.29 -5.64 4.79
CA ALA A 52 -4.20 -5.91 3.35
C ALA A 52 -2.97 -5.26 2.69
N SER A 53 -1.93 -4.94 3.43
CA SER A 53 -0.74 -4.19 2.99
C SER A 53 -0.11 -4.71 1.70
N ILE A 54 -0.08 -6.02 1.49
CA ILE A 54 0.45 -6.61 0.25
C ILE A 54 -0.27 -6.10 -1.00
N LEU A 55 -1.56 -5.77 -0.91
CA LEU A 55 -2.29 -5.14 -2.01
C LEU A 55 -1.69 -3.76 -2.33
N GLN A 56 -1.51 -2.91 -1.33
CA GLN A 56 -0.93 -1.58 -1.55
C GLN A 56 0.47 -1.66 -2.14
N TYR A 57 1.32 -2.56 -1.63
CA TYR A 57 2.67 -2.75 -2.16
C TYR A 57 2.68 -3.23 -3.61
N ALA A 58 1.78 -4.16 -3.96
CA ALA A 58 1.63 -4.62 -5.33
C ALA A 58 1.16 -3.50 -6.26
N LEU A 59 0.24 -2.65 -5.82
CA LEU A 59 -0.24 -1.50 -6.60
C LEU A 59 0.85 -0.45 -6.80
N LEU A 60 1.64 -0.14 -5.76
CA LEU A 60 2.80 0.76 -5.85
C LEU A 60 3.88 0.22 -6.78
N PHE A 61 4.15 -1.10 -6.74
CA PHE A 61 5.05 -1.76 -7.68
C PHE A 61 4.56 -1.62 -9.14
N LEU A 62 3.29 -1.93 -9.39
CA LEU A 62 2.71 -1.83 -10.74
C LEU A 62 2.65 -0.40 -11.27
N GLN A 63 2.54 0.58 -10.38
CA GLN A 63 2.57 1.99 -10.71
C GLN A 63 3.98 2.51 -10.98
N GLY A 64 5.02 1.81 -10.53
CA GLY A 64 6.41 2.26 -10.61
C GLY A 64 6.82 3.25 -9.51
N SER A 65 6.15 3.23 -8.38
CA SER A 65 6.35 4.17 -7.25
C SER A 65 7.45 3.75 -6.27
N GLY A 66 8.54 3.16 -6.76
CA GLY A 66 9.74 2.87 -5.98
C GLY A 66 9.68 1.62 -5.11
N VAL A 67 8.65 0.78 -5.25
CA VAL A 67 8.60 -0.58 -4.72
C VAL A 67 9.08 -1.54 -5.81
N GLU A 68 10.01 -2.41 -5.47
CA GLU A 68 10.63 -3.36 -6.41
C GLU A 68 10.11 -4.79 -6.19
N MET A 69 10.36 -5.68 -7.16
CA MET A 69 9.94 -7.09 -7.06
C MET A 69 10.58 -7.79 -5.85
N ASP A 70 11.81 -7.44 -5.52
CA ASP A 70 12.51 -8.04 -4.37
C ASP A 70 11.93 -7.57 -3.03
N ASP A 71 11.39 -6.35 -2.96
CA ASP A 71 10.62 -5.89 -1.80
C ASP A 71 9.35 -6.75 -1.61
N LEU A 72 8.65 -7.07 -2.70
CA LEU A 72 7.46 -7.95 -2.64
C LEU A 72 7.82 -9.38 -2.23
N ARG A 73 8.96 -9.90 -2.68
CA ARG A 73 9.47 -11.21 -2.27
C ARG A 73 9.85 -11.25 -0.80
N ALA A 74 10.32 -10.13 -0.27
CA ALA A 74 10.70 -9.96 1.13
C ALA A 74 9.52 -9.55 2.04
N PHE A 75 8.27 -9.70 1.59
CA PHE A 75 7.08 -9.32 2.35
C PHE A 75 7.10 -9.91 3.77
N ARG A 76 6.90 -9.05 4.78
CA ARG A 76 6.92 -9.39 6.21
C ARG A 76 8.25 -9.95 6.73
N GLN A 77 9.34 -9.87 5.99
CA GLN A 77 10.64 -10.25 6.51
C GLN A 77 11.24 -9.11 7.35
N TRP A 78 12.04 -9.45 8.32
CA TRP A 78 12.71 -8.46 9.17
C TRP A 78 13.58 -7.52 8.33
N GLY A 79 13.43 -6.21 8.53
CA GLY A 79 14.16 -5.18 7.78
C GLY A 79 13.69 -4.95 6.35
N SER A 80 12.64 -5.65 5.89
CA SER A 80 12.11 -5.42 4.53
C SER A 80 11.33 -4.11 4.45
N ARG A 81 11.28 -3.53 3.23
CA ARG A 81 10.50 -2.33 2.93
C ARG A 81 8.99 -2.58 2.81
N THR A 82 8.56 -3.83 2.97
CA THR A 82 7.15 -4.27 2.85
C THR A 82 6.68 -4.96 4.13
N PRO A 83 6.55 -4.22 5.23
CA PRO A 83 6.10 -4.75 6.52
C PRO A 83 4.65 -5.27 6.46
N GLY A 84 4.23 -5.96 7.50
CA GLY A 84 2.89 -6.58 7.57
C GLY A 84 1.73 -5.58 7.55
N HIS A 85 1.98 -4.33 7.90
CA HIS A 85 1.05 -3.20 7.83
C HIS A 85 1.78 -2.01 7.23
N PRO A 86 1.10 -1.10 6.48
CA PRO A 86 1.75 0.05 5.89
C PRO A 86 2.31 0.99 6.95
N GLU A 87 3.56 1.43 6.75
CA GLU A 87 4.24 2.37 7.64
C GLU A 87 4.73 3.58 6.83
N ARG A 88 4.26 4.77 7.24
CA ARG A 88 4.70 6.03 6.61
C ARG A 88 6.20 6.24 6.81
N GLY A 89 6.89 6.60 5.73
CA GLY A 89 8.33 6.82 5.75
C GLY A 89 9.16 5.55 5.64
N HIS A 90 8.55 4.37 5.72
CA HIS A 90 9.22 3.08 5.56
C HIS A 90 9.11 2.55 4.11
N THR A 91 7.91 2.58 3.55
CA THR A 91 7.65 2.21 2.16
C THR A 91 7.36 3.46 1.34
N PRO A 92 8.00 3.69 0.18
CA PRO A 92 7.65 4.80 -0.72
C PRO A 92 6.17 4.76 -1.11
N GLY A 93 5.51 5.93 -1.16
CA GLY A 93 4.10 6.03 -1.53
C GLY A 93 3.10 5.63 -0.44
N VAL A 94 3.55 5.28 0.77
CA VAL A 94 2.69 5.07 1.93
C VAL A 94 2.48 6.40 2.66
N GLU A 95 1.26 6.91 2.65
CA GLU A 95 0.90 8.20 3.21
C GLU A 95 0.63 8.17 4.72
N VAL A 96 0.09 7.06 5.23
CA VAL A 96 -0.33 6.91 6.62
C VAL A 96 0.03 5.52 7.13
N THR A 97 0.57 5.45 8.34
CA THR A 97 0.74 4.19 9.08
C THR A 97 -0.63 3.70 9.51
N THR A 98 -1.00 2.48 9.10
CA THR A 98 -2.29 1.87 9.43
C THR A 98 -2.10 0.47 10.00
N GLY A 99 -3.16 -0.09 10.57
CA GLY A 99 -3.16 -1.38 11.26
C GLY A 99 -4.31 -1.45 12.24
N PRO A 100 -4.42 -0.50 13.20
CA PRO A 100 -5.63 -0.36 14.00
C PRO A 100 -6.81 0.01 13.10
N LEU A 101 -7.83 -0.85 13.07
CA LEU A 101 -8.95 -0.71 12.13
C LEU A 101 -9.74 0.58 12.36
N GLY A 102 -10.10 1.24 11.26
CA GLY A 102 -10.85 2.51 11.26
C GLY A 102 -9.99 3.77 11.34
N GLN A 103 -8.76 3.70 11.86
CA GLN A 103 -7.90 4.89 11.99
C GLN A 103 -7.50 5.48 10.63
N GLY A 104 -7.26 4.64 9.62
CA GLY A 104 -6.92 5.13 8.29
C GLY A 104 -7.99 6.01 7.68
N LEU A 105 -9.27 5.66 7.86
CA LEU A 105 -10.38 6.48 7.41
C LEU A 105 -10.40 7.84 8.11
N ALA A 106 -10.22 7.88 9.43
CA ALA A 106 -10.17 9.12 10.19
C ALA A 106 -8.98 10.00 9.76
N ASN A 107 -7.80 9.39 9.53
CA ASN A 107 -6.63 10.11 9.00
C ASN A 107 -6.88 10.66 7.60
N ALA A 108 -7.55 9.90 6.72
CA ALA A 108 -7.89 10.37 5.38
C ALA A 108 -8.81 11.60 5.41
N VAL A 109 -9.80 11.61 6.30
CA VAL A 109 -10.66 12.79 6.52
C VAL A 109 -9.83 13.99 6.97
N GLY A 110 -8.92 13.80 7.94
CA GLY A 110 -8.05 14.89 8.40
C GLY A 110 -7.06 15.40 7.35
N LEU A 111 -6.64 14.56 6.41
CA LEU A 111 -5.78 14.98 5.30
C LEU A 111 -6.55 15.75 4.21
N ALA A 112 -7.87 15.56 4.12
CA ALA A 112 -8.73 16.21 3.12
C ALA A 112 -9.22 17.60 3.54
N LEU A 113 -9.07 17.98 4.82
CA LEU A 113 -9.45 19.28 5.38
C LEU A 113 -8.32 20.31 5.22
#